data_af087915f2b7057038ea1aa9fcbbafee
#
_entry.id   af087915f2b7057038ea1aa9fcbbafee
#
_cell.length_a   1.000
_cell.length_b   1.000
_cell.length_c   1.000
_cell.angle_alpha   90.00
_cell.angle_beta   90.00
_cell.angle_gamma   90.00
#
_symmetry.space_group_name_H-M   'P 1'
#
loop_
_entity.id
_entity.type
_entity.pdbx_description
1 polymer ?
#
loop_
_entity_poly.entity_id
_entity_poly.type
_entity_poly.pdbx_seq_one_letter_code
_entity_poly.pdbx_strand_id
1 'polypeptide(L)'
;MRDMKISALCSFPALLLAVATAMAGTVQATNPSNGLSNWQSEDTPFSVQLLQLMPDNVRAVYSNKGFPHALVEEMAGYCIFGSVIRNLANEPISYDVADWRAITADGVRHPLRTKTEWLKIWQSQGVDFGWSILPAAQTLEVGDWGQGFSTVKLPHGTRFDLDYSWRQHGKTFHAVLEGLQCAPEELPVSPRKP
;
A
#
# COMPACT_ATOMS: atom_id res chain seq x y z
N MET A 1 -20.35 -48.88 53.51
CA MET A 1 -19.98 -47.46 53.35
C MET A 1 -19.26 -47.33 52.03
N ARG A 2 -19.92 -46.76 51.02
CA ARG A 2 -19.36 -46.58 49.65
C ARG A 2 -19.03 -45.13 49.46
N ASP A 3 -17.74 -44.82 49.28
CA ASP A 3 -17.24 -43.48 49.01
C ASP A 3 -17.55 -43.11 47.55
N MET A 4 -18.32 -42.06 47.36
CA MET A 4 -18.73 -41.52 46.08
C MET A 4 -17.74 -40.35 45.74
N LYS A 5 -16.77 -40.60 44.80
CA LYS A 5 -15.88 -39.58 44.29
C LYS A 5 -16.64 -38.75 43.24
N ILE A 6 -16.84 -37.47 43.57
CA ILE A 6 -17.39 -36.48 42.65
C ILE A 6 -16.23 -35.93 41.85
N SER A 7 -16.20 -36.23 40.53
CA SER A 7 -15.28 -35.60 39.57
C SER A 7 -15.87 -34.30 39.10
N ALA A 8 -15.24 -33.17 39.48
CA ALA A 8 -15.61 -31.86 38.92
C ALA A 8 -14.99 -31.69 37.54
N LEU A 9 -15.84 -31.63 36.48
CA LEU A 9 -15.43 -31.18 35.15
C LEU A 9 -15.30 -29.66 35.16
N CYS A 10 -14.06 -29.18 35.05
CA CYS A 10 -13.80 -27.78 34.74
C CYS A 10 -14.02 -27.54 33.24
N SER A 11 -15.14 -26.93 32.88
CA SER A 11 -15.38 -26.40 31.54
C SER A 11 -14.68 -25.06 31.41
N PHE A 12 -13.61 -25.01 30.62
CA PHE A 12 -12.99 -23.74 30.19
C PHE A 12 -13.82 -23.12 29.05
N PRO A 13 -14.31 -21.89 29.19
CA PRO A 13 -14.92 -21.19 28.04
C PRO A 13 -13.82 -20.80 27.05
N ALA A 14 -13.91 -21.31 25.83
CA ALA A 14 -13.11 -20.85 24.71
C ALA A 14 -13.50 -19.41 24.36
N LEU A 15 -12.61 -18.48 24.64
CA LEU A 15 -12.75 -17.07 24.30
C LEU A 15 -12.51 -16.92 22.77
N LEU A 16 -13.58 -16.90 21.98
CA LEU A 16 -13.53 -16.56 20.55
C LEU A 16 -13.16 -15.07 20.43
N LEU A 17 -11.91 -14.78 20.07
CA LEU A 17 -11.51 -13.44 19.62
C LEU A 17 -12.18 -13.17 18.28
N ALA A 18 -13.23 -12.34 18.29
CA ALA A 18 -13.79 -11.78 17.07
C ALA A 18 -12.79 -10.78 16.48
N VAL A 19 -12.17 -11.11 15.36
CA VAL A 19 -11.42 -10.16 14.55
C VAL A 19 -12.45 -9.27 13.85
N ALA A 20 -12.59 -8.02 14.31
CA ALA A 20 -13.40 -7.03 13.64
C ALA A 20 -12.68 -6.61 12.35
N THR A 21 -13.09 -7.15 11.20
CA THR A 21 -12.73 -6.63 9.90
C THR A 21 -13.54 -5.36 9.66
N ALA A 22 -12.89 -4.20 9.72
CA ALA A 22 -13.47 -2.97 9.22
C ALA A 22 -13.56 -3.11 7.69
N MET A 23 -14.77 -3.11 7.14
CA MET A 23 -14.99 -3.04 5.69
C MET A 23 -14.72 -1.58 5.29
N ALA A 24 -13.48 -1.27 4.89
CA ALA A 24 -13.17 -0.01 4.25
C ALA A 24 -13.71 -0.05 2.82
N GLY A 25 -14.56 0.90 2.46
CA GLY A 25 -14.98 1.09 1.08
C GLY A 25 -13.79 1.55 0.20
N THR A 26 -13.82 1.22 -1.08
CA THR A 26 -12.88 1.74 -2.08
C THR A 26 -13.62 2.64 -3.06
N VAL A 27 -13.22 3.89 -3.17
CA VAL A 27 -13.64 4.79 -4.24
C VAL A 27 -12.58 4.85 -5.32
N GLN A 28 -12.99 4.53 -6.54
CA GLN A 28 -12.16 4.68 -7.74
C GLN A 28 -12.66 5.84 -8.59
N ALA A 29 -11.74 6.67 -9.06
CA ALA A 29 -11.99 7.70 -10.06
C ALA A 29 -10.94 7.62 -11.17
N THR A 30 -11.35 7.93 -12.39
CA THR A 30 -10.44 8.01 -13.55
C THR A 30 -10.39 9.44 -14.06
N ASN A 31 -9.20 9.98 -14.20
CA ASN A 31 -9.02 11.31 -14.75
C ASN A 31 -9.33 11.31 -16.27
N PRO A 32 -10.36 12.04 -16.73
CA PRO A 32 -10.78 11.99 -18.13
C PRO A 32 -9.77 12.60 -19.09
N SER A 33 -8.82 13.40 -18.61
CA SER A 33 -7.82 14.08 -19.48
C SER A 33 -6.63 13.19 -19.81
N ASN A 34 -6.27 12.23 -18.96
CA ASN A 34 -5.11 11.37 -19.15
C ASN A 34 -5.39 9.87 -18.95
N GLY A 35 -6.63 9.49 -18.63
CA GLY A 35 -7.04 8.10 -18.45
C GLY A 35 -6.46 7.40 -17.22
N LEU A 36 -5.70 8.10 -16.36
CA LEU A 36 -5.12 7.53 -15.14
C LEU A 36 -6.16 7.43 -14.04
N SER A 37 -6.12 6.33 -13.32
CA SER A 37 -7.04 6.08 -12.21
C SER A 37 -6.39 6.43 -10.86
N ASN A 38 -7.24 6.78 -9.93
CA ASN A 38 -6.90 6.87 -8.52
C ASN A 38 -7.91 6.06 -7.69
N TRP A 39 -7.45 5.60 -6.54
CA TRP A 39 -8.26 4.86 -5.55
C TRP A 39 -8.06 5.49 -4.20
N GLN A 40 -9.10 5.54 -3.42
CA GLN A 40 -9.08 6.05 -2.05
C GLN A 40 -9.91 5.14 -1.17
N SER A 41 -9.39 4.83 0.02
CA SER A 41 -10.16 4.15 1.05
C SER A 41 -11.14 5.11 1.72
N GLU A 42 -12.37 4.62 1.93
CA GLU A 42 -13.42 5.30 2.69
C GLU A 42 -13.73 4.55 3.99
N ASP A 43 -14.40 5.23 4.91
CA ASP A 43 -14.89 4.64 6.17
C ASP A 43 -13.79 4.02 7.05
N THR A 44 -12.57 4.54 6.95
CA THR A 44 -11.43 4.09 7.75
C THR A 44 -10.73 5.27 8.42
N PRO A 45 -10.28 5.11 9.67
CA PRO A 45 -9.51 6.15 10.36
C PRO A 45 -8.10 6.35 9.76
N PHE A 46 -7.59 5.37 9.01
CA PHE A 46 -6.32 5.44 8.28
C PHE A 46 -6.60 5.43 6.78
N SER A 47 -6.71 6.62 6.19
CA SER A 47 -7.02 6.78 4.78
C SER A 47 -5.77 6.61 3.92
N VAL A 48 -5.90 5.80 2.86
CA VAL A 48 -4.88 5.56 1.83
C VAL A 48 -5.46 5.97 0.49
N GLN A 49 -4.76 6.87 -0.21
CA GLN A 49 -5.07 7.29 -1.58
C GLN A 49 -3.89 6.93 -2.48
N LEU A 50 -4.17 6.27 -3.61
CA LEU A 50 -3.20 5.86 -4.60
C LEU A 50 -3.56 6.39 -5.97
N LEU A 51 -2.60 7.04 -6.63
CA LEU A 51 -2.72 7.58 -7.99
C LEU A 51 -1.76 6.84 -8.91
N GLN A 52 -2.25 6.28 -10.02
CA GLN A 52 -1.40 5.64 -11.02
C GLN A 52 -0.32 6.60 -11.54
N LEU A 53 0.90 6.07 -11.72
CA LEU A 53 2.00 6.75 -12.40
C LEU A 53 2.43 5.93 -13.61
N MET A 54 2.47 6.59 -14.78
CA MET A 54 2.99 5.98 -16.00
C MET A 54 4.50 5.72 -15.88
N PRO A 55 5.02 4.62 -16.46
CA PRO A 55 6.46 4.35 -16.50
C PRO A 55 7.28 5.51 -17.04
N ASP A 56 6.80 6.20 -18.07
CA ASP A 56 7.48 7.37 -18.63
C ASP A 56 7.57 8.55 -17.66
N ASN A 57 6.55 8.76 -16.82
CA ASN A 57 6.61 9.78 -15.78
C ASN A 57 7.67 9.41 -14.72
N VAL A 58 7.79 8.13 -14.39
CA VAL A 58 8.82 7.62 -13.48
C VAL A 58 10.21 7.82 -14.10
N ARG A 59 10.41 7.45 -15.38
CA ARG A 59 11.65 7.69 -16.13
C ARG A 59 12.03 9.17 -16.10
N ALA A 60 11.09 10.06 -16.41
CA ALA A 60 11.31 11.50 -16.39
C ALA A 60 11.73 12.02 -15.01
N VAL A 61 11.04 11.62 -13.95
CA VAL A 61 11.35 12.04 -12.57
C VAL A 61 12.77 11.66 -12.18
N TYR A 62 13.16 10.40 -12.35
CA TYR A 62 14.44 9.89 -11.86
C TYR A 62 15.60 10.29 -12.79
N SER A 63 15.40 10.36 -14.11
CA SER A 63 16.40 10.91 -15.04
C SER A 63 16.72 12.37 -14.74
N ASN A 64 15.69 13.20 -14.48
CA ASN A 64 15.89 14.62 -14.11
C ASN A 64 16.60 14.81 -12.76
N LYS A 65 16.63 13.78 -11.91
CA LYS A 65 17.38 13.75 -10.65
C LYS A 65 18.79 13.18 -10.80
N GLY A 66 19.21 12.86 -12.03
CA GLY A 66 20.55 12.36 -12.32
C GLY A 66 20.79 10.90 -11.96
N PHE A 67 19.73 10.10 -11.85
CA PHE A 67 19.88 8.66 -11.61
C PHE A 67 20.54 7.98 -12.80
N PRO A 68 21.42 6.99 -12.57
CA PRO A 68 21.93 6.12 -13.63
C PRO A 68 20.79 5.44 -14.39
N HIS A 69 20.92 5.32 -15.71
CA HIS A 69 19.88 4.75 -16.59
C HIS A 69 19.37 3.39 -16.10
N ALA A 70 20.27 2.51 -15.63
CA ALA A 70 19.88 1.21 -15.11
C ALA A 70 18.93 1.29 -13.90
N LEU A 71 19.15 2.24 -12.98
CA LEU A 71 18.24 2.48 -11.85
C LEU A 71 16.91 3.10 -12.28
N VAL A 72 16.94 3.99 -13.30
CA VAL A 72 15.72 4.57 -13.87
C VAL A 72 14.83 3.47 -14.45
N GLU A 73 15.41 2.55 -15.24
CA GLU A 73 14.66 1.43 -15.82
C GLU A 73 14.24 0.40 -14.76
N GLU A 74 15.06 0.17 -13.73
CA GLU A 74 14.63 -0.66 -12.59
C GLU A 74 13.38 -0.07 -11.95
N MET A 75 13.37 1.25 -11.66
CA MET A 75 12.21 1.93 -11.08
C MET A 75 11.00 1.88 -12.01
N ALA A 76 11.19 2.20 -13.31
CA ALA A 76 10.11 2.17 -14.30
C ALA A 76 9.50 0.78 -14.47
N GLY A 77 10.25 -0.29 -14.22
CA GLY A 77 9.77 -1.68 -14.23
C GLY A 77 8.94 -2.09 -13.01
N TYR A 78 8.64 -1.17 -12.09
CA TYR A 78 7.72 -1.37 -10.97
C TYR A 78 6.35 -0.76 -11.28
N CYS A 79 5.32 -1.35 -10.67
CA CYS A 79 4.03 -0.71 -10.53
C CYS A 79 4.16 0.37 -9.45
N ILE A 80 4.07 1.64 -9.84
CA ILE A 80 4.29 2.80 -8.94
C ILE A 80 3.02 3.62 -8.84
N PHE A 81 2.71 4.03 -7.61
CA PHE A 81 1.61 4.95 -7.29
C PHE A 81 2.13 6.17 -6.54
N GLY A 82 1.65 7.35 -6.92
CA GLY A 82 1.66 8.49 -6.02
C GLY A 82 0.72 8.20 -4.86
N SER A 83 1.23 8.21 -3.64
CA SER A 83 0.49 7.80 -2.45
C SER A 83 0.33 8.97 -1.50
N VAL A 84 -0.87 9.13 -0.96
CA VAL A 84 -1.17 10.03 0.16
C VAL A 84 -1.85 9.21 1.24
N ILE A 85 -1.33 9.29 2.44
CA ILE A 85 -1.88 8.64 3.62
C ILE A 85 -2.26 9.69 4.66
N ARG A 86 -3.35 9.47 5.40
CA ARG A 86 -3.86 10.43 6.39
C ARG A 86 -4.32 9.72 7.65
N ASN A 87 -4.03 10.32 8.79
CA ASN A 87 -4.67 9.97 10.04
C ASN A 87 -5.95 10.80 10.19
N LEU A 88 -7.11 10.14 10.07
CA LEU A 88 -8.44 10.72 10.28
C LEU A 88 -9.02 10.34 11.64
N ALA A 89 -8.29 9.60 12.48
CA ALA A 89 -8.66 9.28 13.83
C ALA A 89 -8.47 10.49 14.76
N ASN A 90 -8.99 10.36 15.99
CA ASN A 90 -8.79 11.32 17.07
C ASN A 90 -7.57 11.03 17.95
N GLU A 91 -6.65 10.21 17.48
CA GLU A 91 -5.44 9.76 18.18
C GLU A 91 -4.36 9.28 17.21
N PRO A 92 -3.10 9.13 17.66
CA PRO A 92 -2.00 8.72 16.79
C PRO A 92 -2.19 7.33 16.18
N ILE A 93 -1.77 7.20 14.91
CA ILE A 93 -1.75 5.95 14.15
C ILE A 93 -0.32 5.69 13.68
N SER A 94 0.17 4.46 13.83
CA SER A 94 1.44 4.02 13.27
C SER A 94 1.21 3.03 12.15
N TYR A 95 2.02 3.09 11.09
CA TYR A 95 2.02 2.11 10.00
C TYR A 95 3.44 1.66 9.67
N ASP A 96 3.54 0.50 9.00
CA ASP A 96 4.77 0.01 8.38
C ASP A 96 4.42 -0.57 7.00
N VAL A 97 5.01 0.00 5.93
CA VAL A 97 4.80 -0.45 4.54
C VAL A 97 5.29 -1.90 4.35
N ALA A 98 6.24 -2.36 5.16
CA ALA A 98 6.69 -3.75 5.11
C ALA A 98 5.61 -4.77 5.47
N ASP A 99 4.54 -4.35 6.15
CA ASP A 99 3.38 -5.20 6.48
C ASP A 99 2.34 -5.26 5.33
N TRP A 100 2.41 -4.34 4.35
CA TRP A 100 1.43 -4.22 3.27
C TRP A 100 1.67 -5.24 2.15
N ARG A 101 0.60 -5.71 1.52
CA ARG A 101 0.67 -6.73 0.45
C ARG A 101 -0.25 -6.38 -0.71
N ALA A 102 0.28 -6.41 -1.92
CA ALA A 102 -0.54 -6.46 -3.13
C ALA A 102 -0.95 -7.93 -3.38
N ILE A 103 -2.25 -8.17 -3.54
CA ILE A 103 -2.84 -9.50 -3.71
C ILE A 103 -3.37 -9.58 -5.13
N THR A 104 -2.76 -10.41 -5.97
CA THR A 104 -3.20 -10.64 -7.34
C THR A 104 -4.38 -11.62 -7.42
N ALA A 105 -5.07 -11.68 -8.55
CA ALA A 105 -6.28 -12.49 -8.73
C ALA A 105 -6.08 -14.00 -8.48
N ASP A 106 -4.84 -14.48 -8.60
CA ASP A 106 -4.43 -15.86 -8.26
C ASP A 106 -4.19 -16.06 -6.75
N GLY A 107 -4.38 -15.02 -5.93
CA GLY A 107 -4.19 -15.04 -4.48
C GLY A 107 -2.73 -14.88 -4.04
N VAL A 108 -1.80 -14.64 -4.96
CA VAL A 108 -0.39 -14.44 -4.60
C VAL A 108 -0.22 -13.07 -3.92
N ARG A 109 0.53 -13.06 -2.81
CA ARG A 109 0.78 -11.89 -1.97
C ARG A 109 2.17 -11.33 -2.24
N HIS A 110 2.25 -10.17 -2.89
CA HIS A 110 3.49 -9.49 -3.25
C HIS A 110 3.80 -8.39 -2.23
N PRO A 111 5.03 -8.36 -1.65
CA PRO A 111 5.42 -7.28 -0.75
C PRO A 111 5.60 -5.98 -1.55
N LEU A 112 5.28 -4.85 -0.93
CA LEU A 112 5.72 -3.55 -1.43
C LEU A 112 7.21 -3.39 -1.14
N ARG A 113 7.97 -2.79 -2.06
CA ARG A 113 9.36 -2.43 -1.79
C ARG A 113 9.39 -1.13 -0.99
N THR A 114 9.97 -1.20 0.20
CA THR A 114 10.01 -0.09 1.14
C THR A 114 11.04 0.98 0.75
N LYS A 115 10.87 2.19 1.30
CA LYS A 115 11.86 3.26 1.17
C LYS A 115 13.26 2.81 1.63
N THR A 116 13.35 2.08 2.74
CA THR A 116 14.62 1.58 3.28
C THR A 116 15.35 0.68 2.29
N GLU A 117 14.60 -0.20 1.59
CA GLU A 117 15.19 -1.09 0.57
C GLU A 117 15.64 -0.30 -0.66
N TRP A 118 14.86 0.69 -1.12
CA TRP A 118 15.26 1.56 -2.23
C TRP A 118 16.50 2.36 -1.89
N LEU A 119 16.57 2.99 -0.72
CA LEU A 119 17.74 3.76 -0.30
C LEU A 119 19.00 2.90 -0.26
N LYS A 120 18.91 1.65 0.21
CA LYS A 120 20.04 0.71 0.21
C LYS A 120 20.54 0.43 -1.21
N ILE A 121 19.63 0.22 -2.18
CA ILE A 121 19.99 0.00 -3.58
C ILE A 121 20.65 1.26 -4.16
N TRP A 122 20.04 2.42 -4.00
CA TRP A 122 20.52 3.68 -4.55
C TRP A 122 21.88 4.07 -3.99
N GLN A 123 22.07 3.97 -2.68
CA GLN A 123 23.35 4.24 -2.02
C GLN A 123 24.47 3.31 -2.50
N SER A 124 24.17 2.03 -2.76
CA SER A 124 25.17 1.10 -3.33
C SER A 124 25.61 1.48 -4.75
N GLN A 125 24.86 2.33 -5.44
CA GLN A 125 25.13 2.87 -6.77
C GLN A 125 25.59 4.34 -6.71
N GLY A 126 25.90 4.87 -5.52
CA GLY A 126 26.37 6.24 -5.33
C GLY A 126 25.28 7.32 -5.44
N VAL A 127 23.99 6.95 -5.37
CA VAL A 127 22.88 7.90 -5.42
C VAL A 127 22.39 8.20 -4.01
N ASP A 128 22.49 9.47 -3.60
CA ASP A 128 21.96 9.97 -2.34
C ASP A 128 20.68 10.79 -2.60
N PHE A 129 19.54 10.08 -2.64
CA PHE A 129 18.23 10.69 -2.90
C PHE A 129 17.15 9.98 -2.07
N GLY A 130 16.52 10.67 -1.13
CA GLY A 130 15.75 9.99 -0.08
C GLY A 130 14.28 10.38 0.07
N TRP A 131 13.71 11.31 -0.73
CA TRP A 131 12.40 11.87 -0.39
C TRP A 131 11.22 11.44 -1.29
N SER A 132 11.44 10.81 -2.44
CA SER A 132 10.35 10.44 -3.37
C SER A 132 9.50 9.25 -2.92
N ILE A 133 10.07 8.32 -2.18
CA ILE A 133 9.36 7.11 -1.72
C ILE A 133 8.62 7.38 -0.41
N LEU A 134 7.42 6.82 -0.28
CA LEU A 134 6.63 6.87 0.96
C LEU A 134 7.49 6.37 2.14
N PRO A 135 7.50 7.06 3.30
CA PRO A 135 8.22 6.58 4.48
C PRO A 135 7.91 5.12 4.79
N ALA A 136 8.97 4.32 5.06
CA ALA A 136 8.81 2.88 5.30
C ALA A 136 7.93 2.60 6.52
N ALA A 137 8.13 3.35 7.60
CA ALA A 137 7.31 3.31 8.79
C ALA A 137 7.22 4.72 9.40
N GLN A 138 6.07 5.06 9.96
CA GLN A 138 5.85 6.37 10.59
C GLN A 138 4.71 6.30 11.60
N THR A 139 4.76 7.16 12.62
CA THR A 139 3.60 7.53 13.42
C THR A 139 3.07 8.86 12.92
N LEU A 140 1.77 8.92 12.62
CA LEU A 140 1.04 10.11 12.25
C LEU A 140 0.24 10.58 13.46
N GLU A 141 0.45 11.81 13.90
CA GLU A 141 -0.37 12.45 14.91
C GLU A 141 -1.78 12.75 14.36
N VAL A 142 -2.68 13.22 15.21
CA VAL A 142 -4.06 13.55 14.82
C VAL A 142 -4.05 14.61 13.71
N GLY A 143 -4.66 14.29 12.57
CA GLY A 143 -4.72 15.17 11.40
C GLY A 143 -3.45 15.18 10.54
N ASP A 144 -2.41 14.46 10.93
CA ASP A 144 -1.20 14.33 10.13
C ASP A 144 -1.44 13.54 8.84
N TRP A 145 -0.57 13.79 7.89
CA TRP A 145 -0.56 13.09 6.62
C TRP A 145 0.87 12.88 6.12
N GLY A 146 1.04 11.91 5.24
CA GLY A 146 2.29 11.62 4.55
C GLY A 146 2.07 11.38 3.07
N GLN A 147 3.12 11.61 2.26
CA GLN A 147 3.08 11.34 0.83
C GLN A 147 4.40 10.75 0.33
N GLY A 148 4.33 10.11 -0.83
CA GLY A 148 5.47 9.55 -1.53
C GLY A 148 5.03 8.51 -2.53
N PHE A 149 5.99 7.85 -3.17
CA PHE A 149 5.67 6.76 -4.08
C PHE A 149 5.59 5.42 -3.32
N SER A 150 4.52 4.67 -3.55
CA SER A 150 4.44 3.25 -3.19
C SER A 150 4.80 2.41 -4.40
N THR A 151 5.57 1.34 -4.20
CA THR A 151 6.12 0.53 -5.29
C THR A 151 5.92 -0.95 -5.03
N VAL A 152 5.44 -1.68 -6.03
CA VAL A 152 5.33 -3.14 -6.00
C VAL A 152 5.84 -3.74 -7.30
N LYS A 153 6.54 -4.89 -7.22
CA LYS A 153 7.06 -5.57 -8.41
C LYS A 153 5.97 -6.43 -9.02
N LEU A 154 5.22 -5.82 -9.94
CA LEU A 154 4.18 -6.46 -10.74
C LEU A 154 4.33 -6.00 -12.20
N PRO A 155 3.93 -6.83 -13.18
CA PRO A 155 3.84 -6.40 -14.58
C PRO A 155 2.89 -5.22 -14.76
N HIS A 156 3.19 -4.34 -15.71
CA HIS A 156 2.30 -3.23 -16.07
C HIS A 156 0.92 -3.75 -16.50
N GLY A 157 -0.14 -3.03 -16.14
CA GLY A 157 -1.53 -3.43 -16.39
C GLY A 157 -2.08 -4.48 -15.43
N THR A 158 -1.29 -5.09 -14.55
CA THR A 158 -1.75 -6.08 -13.57
C THR A 158 -2.78 -5.46 -12.63
N ARG A 159 -3.88 -6.20 -12.37
CA ARG A 159 -4.85 -5.86 -11.33
C ARG A 159 -4.54 -6.58 -10.03
N PHE A 160 -4.78 -5.90 -8.92
CA PHE A 160 -4.55 -6.43 -7.58
C PHE A 160 -5.38 -5.68 -6.53
N ASP A 161 -5.47 -6.23 -5.34
CA ASP A 161 -5.99 -5.55 -4.16
C ASP A 161 -4.82 -5.24 -3.22
N LEU A 162 -4.86 -4.11 -2.51
CA LEU A 162 -3.87 -3.76 -1.51
C LEU A 162 -4.41 -4.06 -0.11
N ASP A 163 -3.90 -5.11 0.53
CA ASP A 163 -4.06 -5.36 1.97
C ASP A 163 -3.05 -4.48 2.71
N TYR A 164 -3.55 -3.52 3.47
CA TYR A 164 -2.74 -2.60 4.26
C TYR A 164 -3.18 -2.59 5.72
N SER A 165 -2.23 -2.28 6.61
CA SER A 165 -2.45 -2.31 8.05
C SER A 165 -1.90 -1.08 8.75
N TRP A 166 -2.47 -0.81 9.93
CA TRP A 166 -2.00 0.21 10.84
C TRP A 166 -2.15 -0.25 12.29
N ARG A 167 -1.47 0.44 13.19
CA ARG A 167 -1.54 0.20 14.65
C ARG A 167 -2.14 1.41 15.34
N GLN A 168 -3.06 1.14 16.25
CA GLN A 168 -3.71 2.13 17.10
C GLN A 168 -4.02 1.47 18.46
N HIS A 169 -3.72 2.12 19.59
CA HIS A 169 -3.88 1.53 20.93
C HIS A 169 -3.23 0.16 21.12
N GLY A 170 -2.06 -0.06 20.53
CA GLY A 170 -1.38 -1.36 20.61
C GLY A 170 -2.07 -2.51 19.85
N LYS A 171 -3.14 -2.22 19.10
CA LYS A 171 -3.84 -3.18 18.25
C LYS A 171 -3.47 -2.94 16.78
N THR A 172 -3.42 -4.01 16.00
CA THR A 172 -3.26 -3.94 14.55
C THR A 172 -4.64 -4.07 13.89
N PHE A 173 -4.89 -3.16 12.95
CA PHE A 173 -6.07 -3.13 12.11
C PHE A 173 -5.65 -3.38 10.67
N HIS A 174 -6.55 -3.92 9.87
CA HIS A 174 -6.36 -4.20 8.45
C HIS A 174 -7.51 -3.63 7.66
N ALA A 175 -7.21 -3.21 6.44
CA ALA A 175 -8.20 -2.89 5.44
C ALA A 175 -7.69 -3.28 4.04
N VAL A 176 -8.60 -3.41 3.11
CA VAL A 176 -8.28 -3.74 1.71
C VAL A 176 -8.74 -2.59 0.82
N LEU A 177 -7.84 -2.10 0.00
CA LEU A 177 -8.16 -1.19 -1.10
C LEU A 177 -8.28 -2.04 -2.37
N GLU A 178 -9.49 -2.14 -2.91
CA GLU A 178 -9.82 -3.12 -3.95
C GLU A 178 -9.68 -2.58 -5.36
N GLY A 179 -9.43 -3.48 -6.32
CA GLY A 179 -9.51 -3.21 -7.74
C GLY A 179 -8.43 -2.28 -8.29
N LEU A 180 -7.29 -2.17 -7.61
CA LEU A 180 -6.17 -1.39 -8.11
C LEU A 180 -5.64 -1.98 -9.42
N GLN A 181 -5.06 -1.12 -10.24
CA GLN A 181 -4.41 -1.54 -11.47
C GLN A 181 -3.08 -0.81 -11.65
N CYS A 182 -2.02 -1.56 -11.95
CA CYS A 182 -0.76 -0.99 -12.42
C CYS A 182 -1.01 -0.16 -13.68
N ALA A 183 -0.35 0.99 -13.81
CA ALA A 183 -0.40 1.72 -15.07
C ALA A 183 0.07 0.81 -16.23
N PRO A 184 -0.51 0.92 -17.42
CA PRO A 184 0.02 0.24 -18.61
C PRO A 184 1.39 0.83 -18.96
N GLU A 185 2.20 0.10 -19.74
CA GLU A 185 3.47 0.65 -20.27
C GLU A 185 3.21 1.87 -21.15
N GLU A 186 2.18 1.81 -21.99
CA GLU A 186 1.76 2.90 -22.87
C GLU A 186 0.25 3.12 -22.76
N LEU A 187 -0.18 4.36 -22.81
CA LEU A 187 -1.61 4.66 -22.90
C LEU A 187 -2.15 4.27 -24.28
N PRO A 188 -3.38 3.73 -24.37
CA PRO A 188 -4.03 3.51 -25.66
C PRO A 188 -4.08 4.82 -26.46
N VAL A 189 -3.59 4.79 -27.68
CA VAL A 189 -3.67 5.96 -28.57
C VAL A 189 -5.16 6.26 -28.80
N SER A 190 -5.65 7.36 -28.22
CA SER A 190 -7.01 7.82 -28.54
C SER A 190 -7.11 8.08 -30.04
N PRO A 191 -8.09 7.49 -30.77
CA PRO A 191 -8.30 7.83 -32.16
C PRO A 191 -8.52 9.34 -32.23
N ARG A 192 -7.69 10.04 -33.01
CA ARG A 192 -7.91 11.48 -33.29
C ARG A 192 -9.32 11.62 -33.81
N LYS A 193 -10.15 12.38 -33.12
CA LYS A 193 -11.42 12.80 -33.70
C LYS A 193 -11.11 13.57 -34.99
N PRO A 194 -11.76 13.19 -36.12
CA PRO A 194 -11.60 13.89 -37.38
C PRO A 194 -12.10 15.34 -37.30
#